data_5fdfd5a254628e0e3c9d4c578d609e6b
#
_entry.id   5fdfd5a254628e0e3c9d4c578d609e6b
#
_cell.length_a   1.000
_cell.length_b   1.000
_cell.length_c   1.000
_cell.angle_alpha   90.00
_cell.angle_beta   90.00
_cell.angle_gamma   90.00
#
_symmetry.space_group_name_H-M   'P 1'
#
loop_
_entity.id
_entity.type
_entity.pdbx_description
1 polymer ?
#
loop_
_entity_poly.entity_id
_entity_poly.type
_entity_poly.pdbx_seq_one_letter_code
_entity_poly.pdbx_strand_id
1 'polypeptide(L)'
;MNVMTTGTGPGRAPRATLTACTLLLLAQPFTPAVAGPNEQAKRIYERIAGVPPSAAELTQMTNAICGGACAAGAAGSAPGSAGLVQAAAVAVSAPGFYNVTLKNFAMPWTNRSATVFSPLNDYVATVIGMVRDNVPFNTALSADIIYSSNAAGLPAPSPADNNHYAAAEQNGVNLMSTLVAGTQSGVYGTPTAATAGLMTTRGAASAFFINGTNRAMFRFTMINQFCNDMPTLMDTTRPSDRIRQDVARSPGGDSRIFLNNCIGCHSGMDPMVQAFAYYNFDATSGQMAYTPGQVQPKYFINATNFPFGFVTPDDSWENRWRSGPNTVLGWSGTLPGNGNGAKSLGQELGASATFARCQVTKVFQAVCFRAPASSTDLATVSAITSSFTSGGYNLKQVFQQTAAACPGS
;
A
#
# COMPACT_ATOMS: atom_id res chain seq x y z
N MET A 1 -73.87 -23.66 -37.06
CA MET A 1 -74.69 -22.75 -37.86
C MET A 1 -73.70 -21.89 -38.65
N ASN A 2 -73.40 -22.26 -39.84
CA ASN A 2 -73.91 -21.65 -41.08
C ASN A 2 -73.63 -20.18 -41.16
N VAL A 3 -73.07 -19.57 -42.20
CA VAL A 3 -73.00 -19.82 -43.61
C VAL A 3 -72.01 -18.81 -44.22
N MET A 4 -71.08 -19.18 -45.09
CA MET A 4 -70.93 -18.76 -46.52
C MET A 4 -71.09 -17.25 -46.74
N THR A 5 -70.41 -16.53 -47.65
CA THR A 5 -69.89 -16.82 -49.01
C THR A 5 -69.07 -15.63 -49.51
N THR A 6 -68.23 -15.95 -50.48
CA THR A 6 -67.83 -15.30 -51.72
C THR A 6 -67.22 -13.91 -51.70
N GLY A 7 -66.16 -13.60 -52.35
CA GLY A 7 -65.57 -14.03 -53.61
C GLY A 7 -65.27 -12.79 -54.45
N THR A 8 -64.22 -12.76 -55.19
CA THR A 8 -63.78 -11.99 -56.37
C THR A 8 -62.49 -11.19 -56.18
N GLY A 9 -61.49 -11.57 -56.75
CA GLY A 9 -60.94 -11.40 -58.06
C GLY A 9 -59.76 -10.40 -58.11
N PRO A 10 -58.69 -10.58 -58.86
CA PRO A 10 -57.40 -10.00 -58.65
C PRO A 10 -57.16 -8.67 -59.35
N GLY A 11 -56.65 -7.67 -58.62
CA GLY A 11 -56.12 -6.43 -59.17
C GLY A 11 -54.59 -6.47 -59.21
N ARG A 12 -54.04 -6.45 -60.42
CA ARG A 12 -52.61 -6.28 -60.65
C ARG A 12 -52.18 -4.86 -60.24
N ALA A 13 -51.24 -4.71 -59.30
CA ALA A 13 -50.54 -3.47 -59.01
C ALA A 13 -49.11 -3.50 -59.61
N PRO A 14 -48.58 -2.35 -60.05
CA PRO A 14 -47.33 -2.29 -60.83
C PRO A 14 -46.08 -2.58 -59.97
N ARG A 15 -45.13 -3.27 -60.58
CA ARG A 15 -43.80 -3.53 -60.02
C ARG A 15 -43.02 -2.22 -59.90
N ALA A 16 -42.82 -1.72 -58.71
CA ALA A 16 -41.79 -0.71 -58.39
C ALA A 16 -40.46 -1.40 -58.29
N THR A 17 -39.54 -1.04 -59.17
CA THR A 17 -38.16 -1.45 -59.13
C THR A 17 -37.45 -0.69 -57.97
N LEU A 18 -37.18 -1.35 -56.83
CA LEU A 18 -36.35 -0.79 -55.80
C LEU A 18 -34.89 -0.93 -56.24
N THR A 19 -34.25 0.19 -56.59
CA THR A 19 -32.79 0.29 -56.74
C THR A 19 -32.18 0.26 -55.35
N ALA A 20 -31.56 -0.87 -54.97
CA ALA A 20 -30.82 -1.01 -53.73
C ALA A 20 -29.54 -0.17 -53.80
N CYS A 21 -29.53 1.00 -53.16
CA CYS A 21 -28.32 1.77 -52.91
C CYS A 21 -27.55 1.08 -51.79
N THR A 22 -26.58 0.25 -52.12
CA THR A 22 -25.67 -0.39 -51.16
C THR A 22 -24.72 0.69 -50.60
N LEU A 23 -25.03 1.28 -49.44
CA LEU A 23 -24.07 2.05 -48.66
C LEU A 23 -23.00 1.09 -48.16
N LEU A 24 -21.82 1.08 -48.77
CA LEU A 24 -20.62 0.53 -48.17
C LEU A 24 -20.24 1.45 -47.00
N LEU A 25 -20.67 1.12 -45.79
CA LEU A 25 -20.09 1.61 -44.56
C LEU A 25 -18.67 1.00 -44.46
N LEU A 26 -17.66 1.73 -44.89
CA LEU A 26 -16.25 1.47 -44.56
C LEU A 26 -16.17 1.52 -43.02
N ALA A 27 -16.19 0.33 -42.40
CA ALA A 27 -15.82 0.19 -41.01
C ALA A 27 -14.31 0.57 -40.89
N GLN A 28 -14.04 1.83 -40.62
CA GLN A 28 -12.73 2.28 -40.24
C GLN A 28 -12.40 1.58 -38.92
N PRO A 29 -11.27 0.88 -38.78
CA PRO A 29 -10.85 0.38 -37.48
C PRO A 29 -10.71 1.61 -36.57
N PHE A 30 -11.54 1.71 -35.53
CA PHE A 30 -11.32 2.66 -34.46
C PHE A 30 -10.00 2.27 -33.76
N THR A 31 -8.89 2.82 -34.22
CA THR A 31 -7.70 2.86 -33.38
C THR A 31 -7.99 3.83 -32.26
N PRO A 32 -7.92 3.40 -30.98
CA PRO A 32 -8.10 4.34 -29.87
C PRO A 32 -7.10 5.48 -30.07
N ALA A 33 -7.61 6.71 -30.14
CA ALA A 33 -6.78 7.88 -30.28
C ALA A 33 -5.89 7.98 -29.03
N VAL A 34 -4.58 7.87 -29.18
CA VAL A 34 -3.64 8.14 -28.11
C VAL A 34 -3.77 9.61 -27.73
N ALA A 35 -3.95 9.90 -26.45
CA ALA A 35 -4.05 11.26 -25.94
C ALA A 35 -2.80 12.06 -26.38
N GLY A 36 -2.98 13.30 -26.82
CA GLY A 36 -1.88 14.18 -27.23
C GLY A 36 -0.94 14.50 -26.04
N PRO A 37 0.25 15.08 -26.32
CA PRO A 37 1.24 15.35 -25.27
C PRO A 37 0.71 16.22 -24.14
N ASN A 38 -0.16 17.18 -24.45
CA ASN A 38 -0.75 18.08 -23.47
C ASN A 38 -1.72 17.36 -22.53
N GLU A 39 -2.58 16.50 -23.08
CA GLU A 39 -3.50 15.66 -22.31
C GLU A 39 -2.77 14.63 -21.47
N GLN A 40 -1.70 14.04 -22.00
CA GLN A 40 -0.84 13.13 -21.25
C GLN A 40 -0.15 13.85 -20.09
N ALA A 41 0.43 15.03 -20.32
CA ALA A 41 1.06 15.85 -19.30
C ALA A 41 0.07 16.21 -18.19
N LYS A 42 -1.11 16.71 -18.55
CA LYS A 42 -2.15 17.07 -17.59
C LYS A 42 -2.58 15.87 -16.73
N ARG A 43 -2.85 14.72 -17.36
CA ARG A 43 -3.27 13.50 -16.64
C ARG A 43 -2.18 12.99 -15.70
N ILE A 44 -0.93 12.96 -16.12
CA ILE A 44 0.20 12.56 -15.29
C ILE A 44 0.29 13.48 -14.06
N TYR A 45 0.22 14.80 -14.27
CA TYR A 45 0.31 15.73 -13.16
C TYR A 45 -0.84 15.57 -12.16
N GLU A 46 -2.08 15.56 -12.64
CA GLU A 46 -3.27 15.43 -11.79
C GLU A 46 -3.28 14.12 -10.99
N ARG A 47 -2.79 13.02 -11.57
CA ARG A 47 -2.70 11.72 -10.89
C ARG A 47 -1.60 11.66 -9.84
N ILE A 48 -0.48 12.36 -10.07
CA ILE A 48 0.64 12.40 -9.15
C ILE A 48 0.45 13.49 -8.09
N ALA A 49 0.16 14.73 -8.51
CA ALA A 49 0.07 15.85 -7.59
C ALA A 49 -1.30 15.98 -6.90
N GLY A 50 -2.35 15.34 -7.45
CA GLY A 50 -3.72 15.45 -6.92
C GLY A 50 -4.38 16.81 -7.13
N VAL A 51 -3.73 17.69 -7.91
CA VAL A 51 -4.18 19.05 -8.24
C VAL A 51 -3.87 19.35 -9.71
N PRO A 52 -4.54 20.33 -10.36
CA PRO A 52 -4.20 20.73 -11.72
C PRO A 52 -2.80 21.34 -11.83
N PRO A 53 -2.08 21.15 -12.96
CA PRO A 53 -0.80 21.83 -13.21
C PRO A 53 -1.01 23.32 -13.48
N SER A 54 -0.02 24.12 -13.11
CA SER A 54 0.11 25.49 -13.63
C SER A 54 0.43 25.47 -15.14
N ALA A 55 0.22 26.59 -15.83
CA ALA A 55 0.57 26.70 -17.25
C ALA A 55 2.07 26.45 -17.51
N ALA A 56 2.94 26.86 -16.59
CA ALA A 56 4.38 26.64 -16.69
C ALA A 56 4.75 25.15 -16.55
N GLU A 57 4.21 24.46 -15.56
CA GLU A 57 4.41 23.02 -15.35
C GLU A 57 3.87 22.21 -16.54
N LEU A 58 2.67 22.57 -17.02
CA LEU A 58 2.08 21.89 -18.17
C LEU A 58 2.96 22.04 -19.41
N THR A 59 3.49 23.25 -19.68
CA THR A 59 4.42 23.50 -20.78
C THR A 59 5.72 22.72 -20.61
N GLN A 60 6.30 22.71 -19.41
CA GLN A 60 7.52 21.96 -19.11
C GLN A 60 7.32 20.44 -19.35
N MET A 61 6.23 19.90 -18.87
CA MET A 61 5.91 18.47 -19.03
C MET A 61 5.63 18.10 -20.48
N THR A 62 4.87 18.94 -21.20
CA THR A 62 4.58 18.74 -22.62
C THR A 62 5.85 18.73 -23.45
N ASN A 63 6.77 19.68 -23.19
CA ASN A 63 8.08 19.71 -23.84
C ASN A 63 8.94 18.49 -23.50
N ALA A 64 8.87 17.98 -22.26
CA ALA A 64 9.57 16.75 -21.88
C ALA A 64 9.04 15.54 -22.66
N ILE A 65 7.71 15.46 -22.88
CA ILE A 65 7.08 14.38 -23.65
C ILE A 65 7.51 14.44 -25.12
N CYS A 66 7.62 15.61 -25.71
CA CYS A 66 8.03 15.81 -27.11
C CYS A 66 9.54 15.78 -27.33
N GLY A 67 10.35 15.84 -26.27
CA GLY A 67 11.81 15.98 -26.38
C GLY A 67 12.23 17.41 -26.85
N GLY A 68 11.36 18.41 -26.63
CA GLY A 68 11.52 19.80 -27.04
C GLY A 68 10.15 20.45 -27.21
N ALA A 69 10.08 21.59 -27.90
CA ALA A 69 8.81 22.22 -28.20
C ALA A 69 7.96 21.30 -29.10
N CYS A 70 6.73 21.02 -28.69
CA CYS A 70 5.83 20.18 -29.48
C CYS A 70 5.38 20.89 -30.76
N ALA A 71 5.38 20.16 -31.87
CA ALA A 71 4.72 20.60 -33.08
C ALA A 71 3.18 20.64 -32.90
N ALA A 72 2.49 21.49 -33.62
CA ALA A 72 1.05 21.52 -33.65
C ALA A 72 0.50 20.17 -34.10
N GLY A 73 -0.44 19.58 -33.34
CA GLY A 73 -1.00 18.27 -33.63
C GLY A 73 -0.07 17.09 -33.35
N ALA A 74 1.01 17.28 -32.57
CA ALA A 74 1.91 16.19 -32.19
C ALA A 74 1.14 15.04 -31.52
N ALA A 75 1.46 13.80 -31.90
CA ALA A 75 0.92 12.61 -31.28
C ALA A 75 1.53 12.44 -29.87
N GLY A 76 0.77 11.86 -28.95
CA GLY A 76 1.28 11.49 -27.63
C GLY A 76 2.34 10.39 -27.68
N SER A 77 3.10 10.31 -26.65
CA SER A 77 4.14 9.27 -26.50
C SER A 77 3.57 7.95 -26.03
N ALA A 78 4.24 6.86 -26.44
CA ALA A 78 3.90 5.51 -26.00
C ALA A 78 4.08 5.35 -24.49
N PRO A 79 3.23 4.55 -23.80
CA PRO A 79 3.37 4.26 -22.40
C PRO A 79 4.79 3.82 -22.02
N GLY A 80 5.30 4.32 -20.89
CA GLY A 80 6.63 4.01 -20.38
C GLY A 80 7.78 4.74 -21.05
N SER A 81 7.53 5.61 -22.03
CA SER A 81 8.58 6.35 -22.73
C SER A 81 9.34 7.30 -21.76
N ALA A 82 10.62 7.56 -22.10
CA ALA A 82 11.50 8.43 -21.32
C ALA A 82 10.90 9.84 -21.12
N GLY A 83 10.25 10.40 -22.16
CA GLY A 83 9.59 11.71 -22.08
C GLY A 83 8.46 11.73 -21.06
N LEU A 84 7.65 10.67 -20.98
CA LEU A 84 6.60 10.55 -19.96
C LEU A 84 7.17 10.42 -18.54
N VAL A 85 8.29 9.68 -18.36
CA VAL A 85 8.99 9.59 -17.07
C VAL A 85 9.55 10.95 -16.65
N GLN A 86 10.12 11.72 -17.59
CA GLN A 86 10.59 13.09 -17.33
C GLN A 86 9.43 14.03 -16.98
N ALA A 87 8.29 13.93 -17.66
CA ALA A 87 7.10 14.67 -17.30
C ALA A 87 6.62 14.31 -15.87
N ALA A 88 6.59 13.03 -15.52
CA ALA A 88 6.25 12.58 -14.18
C ALA A 88 7.24 13.09 -13.11
N ALA A 89 8.51 13.32 -13.45
CA ALA A 89 9.49 13.92 -12.54
C ALA A 89 9.13 15.37 -12.16
N VAL A 90 8.50 16.13 -13.05
CA VAL A 90 7.95 17.46 -12.73
C VAL A 90 6.83 17.34 -11.71
N ALA A 91 5.90 16.41 -11.93
CA ALA A 91 4.73 16.21 -11.07
C ALA A 91 5.10 15.77 -9.64
N VAL A 92 6.09 14.87 -9.47
CA VAL A 92 6.56 14.46 -8.12
C VAL A 92 7.36 15.56 -7.40
N SER A 93 7.68 16.65 -8.08
CA SER A 93 8.31 17.83 -7.48
C SER A 93 7.27 18.88 -7.03
N ALA A 94 5.99 18.62 -7.23
CA ALA A 94 4.92 19.52 -6.80
C ALA A 94 4.56 19.28 -5.32
N PRO A 95 4.27 20.34 -4.54
CA PRO A 95 3.82 20.20 -3.14
C PRO A 95 2.57 19.30 -2.99
N GLY A 96 1.68 19.31 -3.98
CA GLY A 96 0.47 18.48 -3.99
C GLY A 96 0.76 16.98 -3.91
N PHE A 97 1.86 16.52 -4.50
CA PHE A 97 2.28 15.11 -4.38
C PHE A 97 2.47 14.69 -2.92
N TYR A 98 3.08 15.55 -2.12
CA TYR A 98 3.37 15.26 -0.70
C TYR A 98 2.15 15.53 0.19
N ASN A 99 1.48 16.65 0.01
CA ASN A 99 0.38 17.09 0.87
C ASN A 99 -0.95 16.38 0.57
N VAL A 100 -1.17 15.90 -0.66
CA VAL A 100 -2.43 15.28 -1.08
C VAL A 100 -2.22 13.81 -1.40
N THR A 101 -1.44 13.50 -2.42
CA THR A 101 -1.34 12.11 -2.92
C THR A 101 -0.69 11.17 -1.92
N LEU A 102 0.50 11.48 -1.43
CA LEU A 102 1.20 10.62 -0.46
C LEU A 102 0.47 10.54 0.88
N LYS A 103 -0.17 11.63 1.32
CA LYS A 103 -1.02 11.59 2.51
C LYS A 103 -2.15 10.58 2.33
N ASN A 104 -2.93 10.69 1.26
CA ASN A 104 -4.05 9.79 0.99
C ASN A 104 -3.59 8.34 0.71
N PHE A 105 -2.40 8.17 0.12
CA PHE A 105 -1.79 6.87 -0.13
C PHE A 105 -1.44 6.13 1.15
N ALA A 106 -0.87 6.81 2.14
CA ALA A 106 -0.37 6.21 3.37
C ALA A 106 -1.40 6.21 4.52
N MET A 107 -2.37 7.14 4.53
CA MET A 107 -3.33 7.28 5.63
C MET A 107 -4.13 6.01 5.95
N PRO A 108 -4.62 5.23 4.96
CA PRO A 108 -5.32 3.96 5.23
C PRO A 108 -4.48 2.94 6.01
N TRP A 109 -3.17 3.06 6.01
CA TRP A 109 -2.28 2.12 6.69
C TRP A 109 -2.18 2.36 8.20
N THR A 110 -2.70 3.48 8.67
CA THR A 110 -2.56 3.94 10.06
C THR A 110 -3.77 3.63 10.93
N ASN A 111 -4.83 3.03 10.36
CA ASN A 111 -6.07 2.78 11.08
C ASN A 111 -6.76 1.50 10.61
N ARG A 112 -7.55 0.89 11.51
CA ARG A 112 -8.23 -0.39 11.25
C ARG A 112 -9.36 -0.29 10.23
N SER A 113 -9.91 0.91 10.03
CA SER A 113 -10.99 1.16 9.06
C SER A 113 -10.48 1.46 7.66
N ALA A 114 -9.15 1.52 7.48
CA ALA A 114 -8.50 1.88 6.23
C ALA A 114 -9.04 3.18 5.59
N THR A 115 -9.47 4.14 6.43
CA THR A 115 -10.01 5.41 5.97
C THR A 115 -8.91 6.43 5.67
N VAL A 116 -9.14 7.27 4.67
CA VAL A 116 -8.30 8.44 4.35
C VAL A 116 -8.64 9.67 5.19
N PHE A 117 -9.79 9.66 5.90
CA PHE A 117 -10.32 10.79 6.66
C PHE A 117 -9.83 10.85 8.10
N SER A 118 -8.62 10.35 8.36
CA SER A 118 -7.94 10.52 9.65
C SER A 118 -6.97 11.71 9.58
N PRO A 119 -6.69 12.37 10.71
CA PRO A 119 -5.69 13.44 10.74
C PRO A 119 -4.30 12.94 10.38
N LEU A 120 -3.49 13.82 9.77
CA LEU A 120 -2.06 13.57 9.56
C LEU A 120 -1.43 13.11 10.88
N ASN A 121 -0.55 12.12 10.80
CA ASN A 121 0.15 11.56 11.95
C ASN A 121 1.61 11.24 11.62
N ASP A 122 2.37 10.83 12.61
CA ASP A 122 3.80 10.53 12.49
C ASP A 122 4.11 9.41 11.49
N TYR A 123 3.26 8.40 11.38
CA TYR A 123 3.39 7.34 10.38
C TYR A 123 3.35 7.90 8.97
N VAL A 124 2.30 8.67 8.66
CA VAL A 124 2.10 9.25 7.32
C VAL A 124 3.19 10.26 7.00
N ALA A 125 3.53 11.14 7.94
CA ALA A 125 4.62 12.09 7.77
C ALA A 125 5.96 11.37 7.49
N THR A 126 6.20 10.23 8.15
CA THR A 126 7.40 9.42 7.92
C THR A 126 7.40 8.80 6.53
N VAL A 127 6.28 8.24 6.05
CA VAL A 127 6.19 7.76 4.65
C VAL A 127 6.45 8.89 3.66
N ILE A 128 5.84 10.07 3.86
CA ILE A 128 6.04 11.24 2.98
C ILE A 128 7.52 11.63 2.96
N GLY A 129 8.14 11.74 4.14
CA GLY A 129 9.55 12.11 4.26
C GLY A 129 10.50 11.09 3.60
N MET A 130 10.29 9.80 3.83
CA MET A 130 11.07 8.73 3.18
C MET A 130 10.98 8.80 1.65
N VAL A 131 9.78 9.04 1.10
CA VAL A 131 9.59 9.20 -0.35
C VAL A 131 10.28 10.48 -0.85
N ARG A 132 10.14 11.59 -0.12
CA ARG A 132 10.77 12.87 -0.49
C ARG A 132 12.29 12.77 -0.58
N ASP A 133 12.89 12.11 0.40
CA ASP A 133 14.34 12.05 0.55
C ASP A 133 14.97 10.80 -0.09
N ASN A 134 14.17 10.01 -0.82
CA ASN A 134 14.59 8.78 -1.49
C ASN A 134 15.23 7.75 -0.52
N VAL A 135 14.76 7.72 0.72
CA VAL A 135 15.19 6.70 1.70
C VAL A 135 14.78 5.32 1.20
N PRO A 136 15.67 4.31 1.24
CA PRO A 136 15.33 2.95 0.81
C PRO A 136 14.08 2.42 1.51
N PHE A 137 12.97 2.25 0.77
CA PHE A 137 11.68 1.99 1.39
C PHE A 137 11.58 0.59 2.02
N ASN A 138 12.45 -0.34 1.66
CA ASN A 138 12.57 -1.63 2.35
C ASN A 138 13.02 -1.51 3.82
N THR A 139 13.54 -0.35 4.24
CA THR A 139 13.88 -0.06 5.63
C THR A 139 12.70 0.49 6.43
N ALA A 140 11.57 0.73 5.80
CA ALA A 140 10.39 1.35 6.42
C ALA A 140 9.86 0.59 7.65
N LEU A 141 10.12 -0.71 7.76
CA LEU A 141 9.69 -1.54 8.90
C LEU A 141 10.78 -1.80 9.94
N SER A 142 12.00 -1.24 9.77
CA SER A 142 13.13 -1.56 10.65
C SER A 142 13.99 -0.36 11.05
N ALA A 143 13.96 0.74 10.31
CA ALA A 143 14.79 1.90 10.59
C ALA A 143 14.36 2.63 11.87
N ASP A 144 15.34 3.18 12.59
CA ASP A 144 15.07 4.21 13.60
C ASP A 144 14.88 5.54 12.89
N ILE A 145 13.67 5.79 12.42
CA ILE A 145 13.34 6.95 11.58
C ILE A 145 11.97 7.52 11.93
N ILE A 146 11.87 8.83 11.90
CA ILE A 146 10.63 9.58 11.99
C ILE A 146 10.79 10.91 11.25
N TYR A 147 9.70 11.46 10.75
CA TYR A 147 9.69 12.80 10.18
C TYR A 147 8.71 13.70 10.91
N SER A 148 9.15 14.91 11.19
CA SER A 148 8.33 15.98 11.77
C SER A 148 8.55 17.28 11.01
N SER A 149 7.61 18.22 11.10
CA SER A 149 7.72 19.50 10.42
C SER A 149 8.49 20.53 11.28
N ASN A 150 9.37 21.31 10.66
CA ASN A 150 10.03 22.45 11.29
C ASN A 150 9.29 23.79 11.05
N ALA A 151 8.05 23.75 10.55
CA ALA A 151 7.27 24.95 10.33
C ALA A 151 7.03 25.69 11.66
N ALA A 152 7.14 27.02 11.62
CA ALA A 152 6.94 27.85 12.80
C ALA A 152 5.49 27.76 13.33
N GLY A 153 5.33 27.87 14.65
CA GLY A 153 4.03 27.87 15.31
C GLY A 153 3.40 26.50 15.53
N LEU A 154 4.09 25.41 15.19
CA LEU A 154 3.63 24.07 15.51
C LEU A 154 4.02 23.67 16.94
N PRO A 155 3.18 22.90 17.66
CA PRO A 155 3.61 22.21 18.88
C PRO A 155 4.83 21.32 18.61
N ALA A 156 5.65 21.07 19.60
CA ALA A 156 6.73 20.08 19.47
C ALA A 156 6.17 18.67 19.19
N PRO A 157 6.86 17.82 18.39
CA PRO A 157 6.48 16.43 18.25
C PRO A 157 6.46 15.72 19.62
N SER A 158 5.43 14.90 19.85
CA SER A 158 5.19 14.25 21.15
C SER A 158 4.91 12.75 20.96
N PRO A 159 5.48 11.87 21.82
CA PRO A 159 5.08 10.47 21.83
C PRO A 159 3.69 10.25 22.43
N ALA A 160 3.13 11.24 23.14
CA ALA A 160 1.88 11.13 23.88
C ALA A 160 0.64 11.57 23.10
N ASP A 161 0.81 12.43 22.10
CA ASP A 161 -0.30 12.99 21.33
C ASP A 161 0.03 13.21 19.87
N ASN A 162 -0.98 13.60 19.09
CA ASN A 162 -0.85 13.88 17.64
C ASN A 162 -0.87 15.37 17.30
N ASN A 163 -0.76 16.26 18.30
CA ASN A 163 -1.01 17.69 18.16
C ASN A 163 -0.10 18.34 17.12
N HIS A 164 1.18 17.94 17.05
CA HIS A 164 2.14 18.44 16.07
C HIS A 164 1.65 18.22 14.63
N TYR A 165 1.26 16.99 14.31
CA TYR A 165 0.87 16.60 12.95
C TYR A 165 -0.52 17.12 12.58
N ALA A 166 -1.45 17.08 13.52
CA ALA A 166 -2.78 17.66 13.33
C ALA A 166 -2.71 19.17 13.08
N ALA A 167 -1.88 19.92 13.83
CA ALA A 167 -1.65 21.34 13.61
C ALA A 167 -0.96 21.61 12.26
N ALA A 168 0.01 20.79 11.85
CA ALA A 168 0.64 20.92 10.55
C ALA A 168 -0.37 20.79 9.40
N GLU A 169 -1.32 19.86 9.51
CA GLU A 169 -2.39 19.71 8.54
C GLU A 169 -3.38 20.87 8.57
N GLN A 170 -3.85 21.28 9.74
CA GLN A 170 -4.81 22.38 9.92
C GLN A 170 -4.26 23.70 9.38
N ASN A 171 -2.96 23.95 9.56
CA ASN A 171 -2.28 25.14 9.09
C ASN A 171 -1.87 25.05 7.60
N GLY A 172 -2.21 23.99 6.89
CA GLY A 172 -1.85 23.81 5.48
C GLY A 172 -0.35 23.80 5.22
N VAL A 173 0.44 23.27 6.16
CA VAL A 173 1.91 23.27 6.08
C VAL A 173 2.39 22.53 4.83
N ASN A 174 3.34 23.11 4.10
CA ASN A 174 3.95 22.44 2.95
C ASN A 174 4.92 21.35 3.41
N LEU A 175 4.45 20.10 3.42
CA LEU A 175 5.23 18.94 3.87
C LEU A 175 6.46 18.67 2.99
N MET A 176 6.43 19.08 1.71
CA MET A 176 7.59 18.93 0.83
C MET A 176 8.81 19.71 1.35
N SER A 177 8.60 20.93 1.83
CA SER A 177 9.69 21.82 2.23
C SER A 177 9.99 21.83 3.73
N THR A 178 9.05 21.39 4.57
CA THR A 178 9.16 21.55 6.03
C THR A 178 9.42 20.26 6.80
N LEU A 179 9.19 19.09 6.20
CA LEU A 179 9.52 17.85 6.91
C LEU A 179 11.03 17.72 7.12
N VAL A 180 11.43 17.31 8.31
CA VAL A 180 12.82 17.06 8.71
C VAL A 180 12.93 15.63 9.22
N ALA A 181 13.97 14.95 8.75
CA ALA A 181 14.30 13.61 9.23
C ALA A 181 14.84 13.65 10.65
N GLY A 182 14.38 12.72 11.46
CA GLY A 182 14.87 12.46 12.81
C GLY A 182 14.85 10.97 13.09
N THR A 183 15.16 10.59 14.33
CA THR A 183 15.01 9.23 14.82
C THR A 183 13.92 9.17 15.90
N GLN A 184 13.21 8.05 15.98
CA GLN A 184 12.24 7.85 17.08
C GLN A 184 12.94 7.89 18.43
N SER A 185 14.17 7.40 18.50
CA SER A 185 15.00 7.46 19.71
C SER A 185 15.36 8.91 20.10
N GLY A 186 15.61 9.78 19.13
CA GLY A 186 15.95 11.19 19.40
C GLY A 186 14.72 12.07 19.67
N VAL A 187 13.67 11.91 18.87
CA VAL A 187 12.47 12.78 18.94
C VAL A 187 11.52 12.36 20.07
N TYR A 188 11.31 11.06 20.25
CA TYR A 188 10.38 10.51 21.23
C TYR A 188 11.02 9.88 22.46
N GLY A 189 12.35 9.77 22.47
CA GLY A 189 13.06 9.06 23.53
C GLY A 189 12.82 7.54 23.49
N THR A 190 12.30 7.00 22.41
CA THR A 190 12.08 5.55 22.24
C THR A 190 13.44 4.83 22.30
N PRO A 191 13.62 3.82 23.14
CA PRO A 191 14.87 3.05 23.15
C PRO A 191 15.20 2.52 21.76
N THR A 192 16.45 2.64 21.30
CA THR A 192 16.87 2.21 19.95
C THR A 192 16.58 0.75 19.66
N ALA A 193 16.58 -0.11 20.67
CA ALA A 193 16.17 -1.51 20.58
C ALA A 193 14.68 -1.68 20.31
N ALA A 194 13.87 -0.67 20.64
CA ALA A 194 12.43 -0.68 20.45
C ALA A 194 11.98 -0.06 19.11
N THR A 195 12.90 0.57 18.37
CA THR A 195 12.53 1.24 17.11
C THR A 195 12.45 0.23 15.96
N ALA A 196 11.34 0.26 15.21
CA ALA A 196 11.10 -0.61 14.06
C ALA A 196 10.29 0.13 12.97
N GLY A 197 10.80 1.29 12.57
CA GLY A 197 10.22 2.09 11.51
C GLY A 197 8.75 2.43 11.73
N LEU A 198 7.96 2.24 10.69
CA LEU A 198 6.53 2.57 10.70
C LEU A 198 5.73 1.79 11.76
N MET A 199 6.16 0.56 12.11
CA MET A 199 5.47 -0.26 13.10
C MET A 199 5.52 0.32 14.52
N THR A 200 6.51 1.14 14.82
CA THR A 200 6.72 1.72 16.16
C THR A 200 6.50 3.22 16.21
N THR A 201 5.90 3.79 15.17
CA THR A 201 5.32 5.13 15.25
C THR A 201 4.16 5.16 16.24
N ARG A 202 3.87 6.32 16.83
CA ARG A 202 2.72 6.48 17.73
C ARG A 202 1.40 6.15 17.01
N GLY A 203 1.26 6.58 15.74
CA GLY A 203 0.07 6.30 14.93
C GLY A 203 -0.19 4.81 14.78
N ALA A 204 0.82 4.02 14.43
CA ALA A 204 0.70 2.57 14.33
C ALA A 204 0.45 1.92 15.72
N ALA A 205 1.18 2.35 16.74
CA ALA A 205 1.06 1.78 18.08
C ALA A 205 -0.35 1.97 18.66
N SER A 206 -0.93 3.16 18.51
CA SER A 206 -2.29 3.47 18.99
C SER A 206 -3.37 2.66 18.27
N ALA A 207 -3.15 2.30 17.02
CA ALA A 207 -4.10 1.51 16.22
C ALA A 207 -3.95 0.00 16.44
N PHE A 208 -2.71 -0.50 16.61
CA PHE A 208 -2.41 -1.91 16.44
C PHE A 208 -1.76 -2.58 17.66
N PHE A 209 -1.13 -1.82 18.58
CA PHE A 209 -0.64 -2.36 19.85
C PHE A 209 -1.65 -2.23 20.99
N ILE A 210 -2.72 -1.48 20.78
CA ILE A 210 -3.81 -1.36 21.76
C ILE A 210 -4.68 -2.62 21.73
N ASN A 211 -4.97 -3.15 22.91
CA ASN A 211 -5.75 -4.37 23.12
C ASN A 211 -5.19 -5.62 22.45
N GLY A 212 -5.64 -6.78 22.89
CA GLY A 212 -5.21 -8.09 22.35
C GLY A 212 -3.70 -8.31 22.47
N THR A 213 -3.20 -9.28 21.74
CA THR A 213 -1.84 -9.83 21.87
C THR A 213 -0.94 -9.42 20.69
N ASN A 214 -1.06 -8.19 20.22
CA ASN A 214 -0.29 -7.60 19.12
C ASN A 214 -0.42 -8.29 17.76
N ARG A 215 -1.33 -9.27 17.60
CA ARG A 215 -1.64 -9.87 16.29
C ARG A 215 -2.18 -8.85 15.29
N ALA A 216 -2.84 -7.78 15.78
CA ALA A 216 -3.29 -6.69 14.94
C ALA A 216 -2.11 -6.00 14.24
N MET A 217 -1.02 -5.68 14.95
CA MET A 217 0.17 -5.07 14.33
C MET A 217 0.69 -5.94 13.18
N PHE A 218 0.83 -7.24 13.41
CA PHE A 218 1.30 -8.16 12.37
C PHE A 218 0.32 -8.23 11.19
N ARG A 219 -0.98 -8.47 11.45
CA ARG A 219 -1.99 -8.60 10.41
C ARG A 219 -2.07 -7.34 9.54
N PHE A 220 -2.12 -6.15 10.15
CA PHE A 220 -2.20 -4.91 9.39
C PHE A 220 -0.89 -4.59 8.67
N THR A 221 0.26 -5.02 9.18
CA THR A 221 1.52 -4.99 8.42
C THR A 221 1.43 -5.89 7.18
N MET A 222 0.88 -7.09 7.29
CA MET A 222 0.69 -7.97 6.12
C MET A 222 -0.30 -7.38 5.11
N ILE A 223 -1.41 -6.81 5.55
CA ILE A 223 -2.36 -6.13 4.66
C ILE A 223 -1.70 -4.92 3.97
N ASN A 224 -1.04 -4.08 4.75
CA ASN A 224 -0.55 -2.78 4.28
C ASN A 224 0.77 -2.86 3.54
N GLN A 225 1.63 -3.82 3.85
CA GLN A 225 2.99 -3.89 3.30
C GLN A 225 3.24 -5.14 2.44
N PHE A 226 2.36 -6.14 2.51
CA PHE A 226 2.43 -7.36 1.73
C PHE A 226 1.24 -7.56 0.79
N CYS A 227 0.20 -6.71 0.87
CA CYS A 227 -1.05 -6.86 0.12
C CYS A 227 -1.73 -8.23 0.33
N ASN A 228 -1.54 -8.82 1.50
CA ASN A 228 -2.11 -10.12 1.87
C ASN A 228 -2.76 -10.04 3.26
N ASP A 229 -3.95 -10.59 3.42
CA ASP A 229 -4.56 -10.78 4.74
C ASP A 229 -4.40 -12.23 5.21
N MET A 230 -4.54 -12.49 6.50
CA MET A 230 -4.34 -13.78 7.14
C MET A 230 -5.09 -14.95 6.48
N PRO A 231 -6.34 -14.81 5.99
CA PRO A 231 -7.02 -15.90 5.32
C PRO A 231 -6.33 -16.41 4.05
N THR A 232 -5.58 -15.54 3.34
CA THR A 232 -4.83 -15.93 2.14
C THR A 232 -3.49 -16.60 2.44
N LEU A 233 -3.06 -16.56 3.70
CA LEU A 233 -1.78 -17.09 4.19
C LEU A 233 -1.96 -18.33 5.07
N MET A 234 -3.14 -18.90 5.07
CA MET A 234 -3.43 -20.12 5.86
C MET A 234 -2.55 -21.29 5.43
N ASP A 235 -1.86 -21.88 6.41
CA ASP A 235 -1.01 -23.05 6.22
C ASP A 235 -1.14 -23.99 7.42
N THR A 236 -1.92 -25.06 7.28
CA THR A 236 -2.14 -26.07 8.32
C THR A 236 -0.99 -27.07 8.43
N THR A 237 0.02 -26.98 7.56
CA THR A 237 1.18 -27.89 7.56
C THR A 237 2.31 -27.42 8.47
N ARG A 238 2.21 -26.22 9.01
CA ARG A 238 3.22 -25.67 9.94
C ARG A 238 3.02 -26.23 11.35
N PRO A 239 4.09 -26.44 12.13
CA PRO A 239 3.99 -26.84 13.53
C PRO A 239 3.14 -25.85 14.35
N SER A 240 2.27 -26.36 15.19
CA SER A 240 1.33 -25.58 16.02
C SER A 240 1.81 -25.37 17.47
N ASP A 241 3.02 -25.79 17.77
CA ASP A 241 3.64 -25.79 19.10
C ASP A 241 3.80 -24.37 19.69
N ARG A 242 3.86 -23.31 18.85
CA ARG A 242 3.94 -21.91 19.30
C ARG A 242 2.60 -21.17 19.30
N ILE A 243 1.49 -21.86 19.12
CA ILE A 243 0.17 -21.25 19.29
C ILE A 243 -0.08 -21.04 20.79
N ARG A 244 -0.34 -19.80 21.18
CA ARG A 244 -0.43 -19.37 22.58
C ARG A 244 -1.69 -19.89 23.28
N GLN A 245 -1.70 -19.78 24.62
CA GLN A 245 -2.78 -20.21 25.51
C GLN A 245 -4.10 -19.46 25.29
N ASP A 246 -4.06 -18.24 24.71
CA ASP A 246 -5.24 -17.45 24.42
C ASP A 246 -6.07 -17.91 23.20
N VAL A 247 -5.62 -18.97 22.51
CA VAL A 247 -6.33 -19.58 21.39
C VAL A 247 -7.00 -20.88 21.83
N ALA A 248 -8.32 -20.89 21.88
CA ALA A 248 -9.09 -22.08 22.24
C ALA A 248 -8.85 -23.21 21.23
N ARG A 249 -8.59 -24.45 21.73
CA ARG A 249 -8.41 -25.66 20.92
C ARG A 249 -9.72 -26.32 20.54
N SER A 250 -10.83 -25.91 21.16
CA SER A 250 -12.19 -26.37 20.87
C SER A 250 -13.16 -25.20 20.97
N PRO A 251 -13.08 -24.22 20.04
CA PRO A 251 -13.99 -23.06 20.04
C PRO A 251 -15.44 -23.55 19.96
N GLY A 252 -16.29 -23.09 20.88
CA GLY A 252 -17.68 -23.55 20.98
C GLY A 252 -17.85 -25.05 21.27
N GLY A 253 -16.80 -25.72 21.79
CA GLY A 253 -16.80 -27.15 22.07
C GLY A 253 -16.38 -28.03 20.87
N ASP A 254 -16.06 -27.46 19.71
CA ASP A 254 -15.71 -28.20 18.50
C ASP A 254 -14.24 -28.01 18.09
N SER A 255 -13.41 -29.03 18.31
CA SER A 255 -11.99 -28.99 17.93
C SER A 255 -11.75 -28.94 16.43
N ARG A 256 -12.73 -29.32 15.59
CA ARG A 256 -12.61 -29.21 14.12
C ARG A 256 -12.51 -27.76 13.67
N ILE A 257 -13.14 -26.81 14.39
CA ILE A 257 -13.03 -25.37 14.10
C ILE A 257 -11.58 -24.92 14.27
N PHE A 258 -10.91 -25.36 15.34
CA PHE A 258 -9.48 -25.03 15.53
C PHE A 258 -8.63 -25.66 14.43
N LEU A 259 -8.80 -26.94 14.14
CA LEU A 259 -7.97 -27.70 13.20
C LEU A 259 -8.14 -27.21 11.74
N ASN A 260 -9.35 -26.81 11.36
CA ASN A 260 -9.63 -26.39 9.98
C ASN A 260 -9.46 -24.89 9.72
N ASN A 261 -9.63 -24.06 10.74
CA ASN A 261 -9.66 -22.60 10.55
C ASN A 261 -8.55 -21.89 11.33
N CYS A 262 -8.43 -22.14 12.64
CA CYS A 262 -7.55 -21.32 13.49
C CYS A 262 -6.07 -21.66 13.31
N ILE A 263 -5.75 -22.97 13.25
CA ILE A 263 -4.37 -23.46 13.18
C ILE A 263 -3.63 -22.91 11.96
N GLY A 264 -4.31 -22.81 10.81
CA GLY A 264 -3.70 -22.39 9.56
C GLY A 264 -3.12 -20.96 9.60
N CYS A 265 -3.77 -20.05 10.33
CA CYS A 265 -3.25 -18.70 10.53
C CYS A 265 -2.25 -18.65 11.70
N HIS A 266 -2.61 -19.26 12.85
CA HIS A 266 -1.85 -19.10 14.08
C HIS A 266 -0.50 -19.79 14.06
N SER A 267 -0.35 -20.94 13.38
CA SER A 267 0.92 -21.68 13.32
C SER A 267 2.05 -20.95 12.60
N GLY A 268 1.71 -20.06 11.68
CA GLY A 268 2.69 -19.18 11.03
C GLY A 268 2.80 -17.80 11.66
N MET A 269 1.66 -17.20 12.02
CA MET A 269 1.59 -15.85 12.58
C MET A 269 2.15 -15.76 14.00
N ASP A 270 1.71 -16.63 14.93
CA ASP A 270 2.06 -16.50 16.35
C ASP A 270 3.56 -16.56 16.64
N PRO A 271 4.37 -17.42 15.95
CA PRO A 271 5.82 -17.39 16.11
C PRO A 271 6.46 -16.04 15.72
N MET A 272 5.96 -15.37 14.68
CA MET A 272 6.47 -14.06 14.25
C MET A 272 5.96 -12.92 15.15
N VAL A 273 4.73 -12.99 15.64
CA VAL A 273 4.13 -11.97 16.52
C VAL A 273 4.85 -11.87 17.88
N GLN A 274 5.61 -12.89 18.27
CA GLN A 274 6.46 -12.80 19.48
C GLN A 274 7.45 -11.63 19.42
N ALA A 275 7.89 -11.21 18.23
CA ALA A 275 8.70 -10.01 18.05
C ALA A 275 8.15 -8.75 18.74
N PHE A 276 6.83 -8.74 19.00
CA PHE A 276 6.14 -7.63 19.68
C PHE A 276 5.83 -7.92 21.15
N ALA A 277 6.45 -8.94 21.77
CA ALA A 277 6.11 -9.36 23.12
C ALA A 277 6.34 -8.26 24.19
N TYR A 278 7.28 -7.34 23.95
CA TYR A 278 7.62 -6.25 24.86
C TYR A 278 6.85 -4.96 24.60
N TYR A 279 5.96 -4.93 23.59
CA TYR A 279 5.24 -3.72 23.17
C TYR A 279 3.79 -3.69 23.66
N ASN A 280 3.36 -2.50 24.03
CA ASN A 280 1.98 -2.17 24.30
C ASN A 280 1.69 -0.72 23.88
N PHE A 281 0.43 -0.35 23.84
CA PHE A 281 0.01 1.04 23.80
C PHE A 281 -0.77 1.35 25.07
N ASP A 282 -0.28 2.29 25.85
CA ASP A 282 -0.98 2.79 27.03
C ASP A 282 -1.92 3.92 26.62
N ALA A 283 -3.22 3.62 26.63
CA ALA A 283 -4.24 4.57 26.26
C ALA A 283 -4.35 5.76 27.25
N THR A 284 -3.90 5.59 28.50
CA THR A 284 -3.95 6.65 29.53
C THR A 284 -2.88 7.71 29.26
N SER A 285 -1.66 7.29 29.00
CA SER A 285 -0.55 8.21 28.67
C SER A 285 -0.52 8.59 27.17
N GLY A 286 -1.26 7.87 26.31
CA GLY A 286 -1.25 8.05 24.86
C GLY A 286 0.02 7.58 24.17
N GLN A 287 0.88 6.80 24.83
CA GLN A 287 2.21 6.43 24.37
C GLN A 287 2.35 4.94 24.09
N MET A 288 3.28 4.64 23.19
CA MET A 288 3.80 3.28 23.07
C MET A 288 4.67 2.94 24.29
N ALA A 289 4.31 1.85 24.96
CA ALA A 289 5.11 1.29 26.07
C ALA A 289 6.01 0.17 25.53
N TYR A 290 7.25 0.13 26.01
CA TYR A 290 8.21 -0.92 25.72
C TYR A 290 8.93 -1.35 27.00
N THR A 291 8.86 -2.64 27.32
CA THR A 291 9.43 -3.24 28.54
C THR A 291 10.50 -4.27 28.19
N PRO A 292 11.76 -3.83 27.99
CA PRO A 292 12.82 -4.75 27.53
C PRO A 292 13.02 -5.89 28.53
N GLY A 293 13.09 -7.12 28.02
CA GLY A 293 13.24 -8.33 28.83
C GLY A 293 11.98 -8.75 29.61
N GLN A 294 10.87 -8.01 29.49
CA GLN A 294 9.63 -8.36 30.18
C GLN A 294 8.46 -8.44 29.20
N VAL A 295 7.95 -9.64 29.02
CA VAL A 295 6.75 -9.88 28.19
C VAL A 295 5.54 -9.15 28.77
N GLN A 296 4.81 -8.44 27.93
CA GLN A 296 3.62 -7.68 28.32
C GLN A 296 2.54 -8.60 28.92
N PRO A 297 1.87 -8.22 30.03
CA PRO A 297 0.85 -9.05 30.68
C PRO A 297 -0.27 -9.53 29.77
N LYS A 298 -0.59 -8.78 28.73
CA LYS A 298 -1.62 -9.15 27.74
C LYS A 298 -1.28 -10.41 26.94
N TYR A 299 -0.04 -10.89 26.95
CA TYR A 299 0.34 -12.16 26.34
C TYR A 299 -0.06 -13.37 27.19
N PHE A 300 -0.37 -13.16 28.46
CA PHE A 300 -0.76 -14.21 29.43
C PHE A 300 -2.26 -14.22 29.72
N ILE A 301 -3.06 -13.39 29.04
CA ILE A 301 -4.51 -13.39 29.18
C ILE A 301 -5.08 -14.70 28.64
N ASN A 302 -6.19 -15.15 29.24
CA ASN A 302 -6.88 -16.39 28.86
C ASN A 302 -6.03 -17.67 28.96
N ALA A 303 -5.00 -17.69 29.82
CA ALA A 303 -4.14 -18.84 30.04
C ALA A 303 -4.90 -20.13 30.40
N THR A 304 -6.10 -19.99 31.01
CA THR A 304 -7.00 -21.10 31.34
C THR A 304 -7.69 -21.71 30.13
N ASN A 305 -7.79 -21.02 29.00
CA ASN A 305 -8.46 -21.54 27.80
C ASN A 305 -7.71 -22.75 27.21
N PHE A 306 -6.40 -22.71 27.27
CA PHE A 306 -5.55 -23.82 26.86
C PHE A 306 -4.25 -23.83 27.69
N PRO A 307 -4.25 -24.44 28.88
CA PRO A 307 -3.13 -24.42 29.81
C PRO A 307 -1.82 -25.00 29.24
N PHE A 308 -1.92 -25.91 28.27
CA PHE A 308 -0.77 -26.52 27.58
C PHE A 308 -0.35 -25.76 26.31
N GLY A 309 -0.97 -24.62 26.02
CA GLY A 309 -0.57 -23.75 24.93
C GLY A 309 0.79 -23.09 25.19
N PHE A 310 1.38 -22.54 24.13
CA PHE A 310 2.68 -21.89 24.25
C PHE A 310 2.61 -20.66 25.17
N VAL A 311 3.56 -20.57 26.08
CA VAL A 311 3.78 -19.41 26.94
C VAL A 311 4.95 -18.62 26.34
N THR A 312 4.69 -17.38 25.95
CA THR A 312 5.71 -16.49 25.35
C THR A 312 6.81 -16.16 26.39
N PRO A 313 8.07 -16.59 26.18
CA PRO A 313 9.12 -16.37 27.19
C PRO A 313 9.82 -15.00 27.01
N ASP A 314 9.91 -14.53 25.78
CA ASP A 314 10.63 -13.33 25.36
C ASP A 314 10.13 -12.81 23.99
N ASP A 315 10.90 -11.93 23.33
CA ASP A 315 10.60 -11.37 22.01
C ASP A 315 11.27 -12.11 20.84
N SER A 316 11.75 -13.33 21.07
CA SER A 316 12.32 -14.18 20.01
C SER A 316 11.25 -14.64 19.05
N TRP A 317 11.49 -14.51 17.75
CA TRP A 317 10.55 -14.85 16.71
C TRP A 317 11.15 -15.79 15.67
N GLU A 318 10.29 -16.53 14.94
CA GLU A 318 10.65 -17.45 13.88
C GLU A 318 9.67 -17.32 12.70
N ASN A 319 10.19 -17.24 11.47
CA ASN A 319 9.40 -17.23 10.24
C ASN A 319 9.24 -18.65 9.70
N ARG A 320 8.15 -19.32 10.07
CA ARG A 320 7.81 -20.67 9.58
C ARG A 320 7.28 -20.70 8.15
N TRP A 321 6.98 -19.52 7.58
CA TRP A 321 6.57 -19.41 6.18
C TRP A 321 7.74 -19.45 5.19
N ARG A 322 8.96 -19.62 5.66
CA ARG A 322 10.12 -19.93 4.80
C ARG A 322 10.07 -21.35 4.22
N SER A 323 9.10 -22.14 4.60
CA SER A 323 8.77 -23.45 4.05
C SER A 323 7.27 -23.58 3.85
N GLY A 324 6.83 -24.53 2.98
CA GLY A 324 5.44 -24.71 2.64
C GLY A 324 4.90 -23.70 1.62
N PRO A 325 3.58 -23.54 1.51
CA PRO A 325 2.94 -22.73 0.46
C PRO A 325 3.32 -21.25 0.52
N ASN A 326 3.61 -20.70 1.70
CA ASN A 326 3.94 -19.28 1.88
C ASN A 326 5.39 -18.92 1.49
N THR A 327 6.19 -19.88 0.97
CA THR A 327 7.47 -19.58 0.30
C THR A 327 7.30 -18.64 -0.90
N VAL A 328 6.12 -18.61 -1.51
CA VAL A 328 5.77 -17.68 -2.61
C VAL A 328 5.88 -16.20 -2.22
N LEU A 329 5.93 -15.88 -0.92
CA LEU A 329 6.19 -14.52 -0.43
C LEU A 329 7.64 -14.07 -0.73
N GLY A 330 8.54 -14.98 -1.11
CA GLY A 330 9.88 -14.67 -1.58
C GLY A 330 10.78 -14.12 -0.49
N TRP A 331 10.99 -14.91 0.56
CA TRP A 331 11.86 -14.58 1.70
C TRP A 331 13.32 -14.50 1.28
N SER A 332 14.04 -13.51 1.81
CA SER A 332 15.46 -13.32 1.50
C SER A 332 16.32 -14.48 2.01
N GLY A 333 17.14 -15.06 1.13
CA GLY A 333 18.11 -16.11 1.50
C GLY A 333 19.29 -15.60 2.33
N THR A 334 19.47 -14.26 2.46
CA THR A 334 20.57 -13.67 3.24
C THR A 334 20.22 -13.43 4.70
N LEU A 335 18.94 -13.58 5.08
CA LEU A 335 18.48 -13.43 6.45
C LEU A 335 18.14 -14.79 7.07
N PRO A 336 18.34 -14.96 8.39
CA PRO A 336 18.19 -16.27 9.05
C PRO A 336 16.73 -16.74 9.18
N GLY A 337 15.75 -15.85 9.02
CA GLY A 337 14.32 -16.16 9.23
C GLY A 337 13.91 -16.26 10.70
N ASN A 338 14.75 -15.80 11.61
CA ASN A 338 14.49 -15.71 13.04
C ASN A 338 15.27 -14.53 13.64
N GLY A 339 14.96 -14.16 14.87
CA GLY A 339 15.63 -13.07 15.56
C GLY A 339 14.91 -12.67 16.84
N ASN A 340 15.24 -11.49 17.33
CA ASN A 340 14.61 -10.89 18.50
C ASN A 340 14.08 -9.49 18.17
N GLY A 341 12.90 -9.18 18.67
CA GLY A 341 12.26 -7.87 18.60
C GLY A 341 11.74 -7.46 17.22
N ALA A 342 11.01 -6.37 17.22
CA ALA A 342 10.32 -5.84 16.05
C ALA A 342 11.27 -5.40 14.92
N LYS A 343 12.44 -4.87 15.25
CA LYS A 343 13.42 -4.39 14.27
C LYS A 343 13.90 -5.50 13.34
N SER A 344 14.31 -6.64 13.89
CA SER A 344 14.78 -7.78 13.11
C SER A 344 13.66 -8.42 12.30
N LEU A 345 12.44 -8.48 12.85
CA LEU A 345 11.26 -8.90 12.08
C LEU A 345 10.98 -7.92 10.93
N GLY A 346 11.09 -6.62 11.15
CA GLY A 346 10.92 -5.60 10.11
C GLY A 346 11.94 -5.74 8.97
N GLN A 347 13.19 -6.13 9.28
CA GLN A 347 14.21 -6.44 8.27
C GLN A 347 13.82 -7.67 7.43
N GLU A 348 13.37 -8.74 8.07
CA GLU A 348 12.87 -9.94 7.41
C GLU A 348 11.73 -9.63 6.44
N LEU A 349 10.74 -8.86 6.90
CA LEU A 349 9.60 -8.45 6.12
C LEU A 349 10.01 -7.54 4.95
N GLY A 350 10.79 -6.48 5.21
CA GLY A 350 11.22 -5.51 4.20
C GLY A 350 12.11 -6.09 3.09
N ALA A 351 12.79 -7.21 3.36
CA ALA A 351 13.66 -7.90 2.41
C ALA A 351 12.92 -8.92 1.52
N SER A 352 11.62 -9.13 1.70
CA SER A 352 10.86 -10.10 0.91
C SER A 352 10.47 -9.56 -0.47
N ALA A 353 10.39 -10.44 -1.47
CA ALA A 353 9.96 -10.06 -2.82
C ALA A 353 8.50 -9.55 -2.84
N THR A 354 7.64 -10.09 -1.99
CA THR A 354 6.24 -9.67 -1.89
C THR A 354 6.12 -8.25 -1.33
N PHE A 355 6.97 -7.84 -0.38
CA PHE A 355 7.02 -6.45 0.08
C PHE A 355 7.22 -5.50 -1.13
N ALA A 356 8.25 -5.72 -1.92
CA ALA A 356 8.55 -4.87 -3.07
C ALA A 356 7.40 -4.84 -4.08
N ARG A 357 6.86 -5.99 -4.45
CA ARG A 357 5.74 -6.10 -5.38
C ARG A 357 4.48 -5.42 -4.86
N CYS A 358 4.19 -5.54 -3.56
CA CYS A 358 3.03 -4.89 -2.95
C CYS A 358 3.14 -3.36 -3.03
N GLN A 359 4.30 -2.77 -2.73
CA GLN A 359 4.48 -1.32 -2.85
C GLN A 359 4.21 -0.84 -4.28
N VAL A 360 4.76 -1.51 -5.28
CA VAL A 360 4.53 -1.19 -6.69
C VAL A 360 3.06 -1.36 -7.08
N THR A 361 2.42 -2.44 -6.65
CA THR A 361 0.99 -2.68 -6.92
C THR A 361 0.11 -1.57 -6.33
N LYS A 362 0.40 -1.12 -5.10
CA LYS A 362 -0.34 -0.03 -4.45
C LYS A 362 -0.16 1.30 -5.17
N VAL A 363 1.07 1.61 -5.60
CA VAL A 363 1.32 2.80 -6.42
C VAL A 363 0.59 2.71 -7.76
N PHE A 364 0.59 1.53 -8.40
CA PHE A 364 -0.18 1.31 -9.62
C PHE A 364 -1.67 1.60 -9.41
N GLN A 365 -2.25 1.10 -8.32
CA GLN A 365 -3.66 1.37 -7.99
C GLN A 365 -3.92 2.86 -7.74
N ALA A 366 -3.01 3.53 -7.03
CA ALA A 366 -3.15 4.95 -6.71
C ALA A 366 -3.02 5.87 -7.94
N VAL A 367 -2.15 5.52 -8.89
CA VAL A 367 -1.85 6.36 -10.07
C VAL A 367 -2.70 6.00 -11.28
N CYS A 368 -2.96 4.70 -11.51
CA CYS A 368 -3.78 4.26 -12.65
C CYS A 368 -5.27 4.18 -12.32
N PHE A 369 -5.68 4.42 -11.05
CA PHE A 369 -7.06 4.35 -10.53
C PHE A 369 -7.77 3.03 -10.77
N ARG A 370 -7.01 1.94 -10.88
CA ARG A 370 -7.50 0.57 -11.03
C ARG A 370 -6.46 -0.44 -10.57
N ALA A 371 -6.90 -1.62 -10.20
CA ALA A 371 -6.00 -2.73 -9.95
C ALA A 371 -5.33 -3.22 -11.26
N PRO A 372 -4.08 -3.72 -11.21
CA PRO A 372 -3.49 -4.39 -12.37
C PRO A 372 -4.25 -5.68 -12.66
N ALA A 373 -4.80 -5.81 -13.89
CA ALA A 373 -5.65 -6.93 -14.27
C ALA A 373 -5.23 -7.60 -15.57
N SER A 374 -4.77 -6.84 -16.56
CA SER A 374 -4.32 -7.37 -17.84
C SER A 374 -2.91 -7.96 -17.76
N SER A 375 -2.55 -8.83 -18.72
CA SER A 375 -1.17 -9.32 -18.85
C SER A 375 -0.15 -8.17 -18.98
N THR A 376 -0.52 -7.10 -19.67
CA THR A 376 0.28 -5.88 -19.81
C THR A 376 0.48 -5.18 -18.46
N ASP A 377 -0.58 -5.05 -17.65
CA ASP A 377 -0.47 -4.46 -16.31
C ASP A 377 0.44 -5.27 -15.40
N LEU A 378 0.28 -6.59 -15.41
CA LEU A 378 1.08 -7.50 -14.61
C LEU A 378 2.56 -7.47 -15.03
N ALA A 379 2.84 -7.40 -16.34
CA ALA A 379 4.20 -7.22 -16.86
C ALA A 379 4.78 -5.87 -16.46
N THR A 380 3.98 -4.80 -16.51
CA THR A 380 4.37 -3.45 -16.06
C THR A 380 4.72 -3.44 -14.57
N VAL A 381 3.87 -4.00 -13.71
CA VAL A 381 4.14 -4.12 -12.26
C VAL A 381 5.41 -4.93 -12.03
N SER A 382 5.62 -6.03 -12.75
CA SER A 382 6.84 -6.85 -12.64
C SER A 382 8.10 -6.06 -13.02
N ALA A 383 8.08 -5.35 -14.15
CA ALA A 383 9.21 -4.54 -14.62
C ALA A 383 9.55 -3.41 -13.63
N ILE A 384 8.53 -2.68 -13.14
CA ILE A 384 8.72 -1.62 -12.14
C ILE A 384 9.20 -2.21 -10.81
N THR A 385 8.74 -3.41 -10.40
CA THR A 385 9.24 -4.07 -9.18
C THR A 385 10.73 -4.40 -9.31
N SER A 386 11.16 -4.91 -10.45
CA SER A 386 12.59 -5.17 -10.72
C SER A 386 13.40 -3.87 -10.67
N SER A 387 12.91 -2.80 -11.29
CA SER A 387 13.54 -1.46 -11.24
C SER A 387 13.59 -0.91 -9.82
N PHE A 388 12.53 -1.08 -9.04
CA PHE A 388 12.44 -0.63 -7.65
C PHE A 388 13.48 -1.32 -6.76
N THR A 389 13.60 -2.64 -6.85
CA THR A 389 14.57 -3.41 -6.05
C THR A 389 16.02 -3.12 -6.47
N SER A 390 16.31 -3.10 -7.76
CA SER A 390 17.67 -2.79 -8.26
C SER A 390 18.05 -1.31 -8.09
N GLY A 391 17.08 -0.41 -8.08
CA GLY A 391 17.25 1.03 -7.87
C GLY A 391 17.27 1.47 -6.40
N GLY A 392 17.52 0.56 -5.45
CA GLY A 392 17.66 0.89 -4.03
C GLY A 392 16.34 1.20 -3.33
N TYR A 393 15.24 0.64 -3.78
CA TYR A 393 13.91 0.79 -3.19
C TYR A 393 13.40 2.24 -3.15
N ASN A 394 13.69 3.02 -4.22
CA ASN A 394 13.22 4.40 -4.35
C ASN A 394 11.74 4.46 -4.76
N LEU A 395 10.85 4.67 -3.78
CA LEU A 395 9.40 4.66 -4.01
C LEU A 395 8.93 5.85 -4.88
N LYS A 396 9.62 7.00 -4.85
CA LYS A 396 9.32 8.15 -5.74
C LYS A 396 9.45 7.77 -7.20
N GLN A 397 10.48 7.00 -7.57
CA GLN A 397 10.66 6.50 -8.94
C GLN A 397 9.53 5.55 -9.35
N VAL A 398 8.97 4.77 -8.43
CA VAL A 398 7.81 3.91 -8.71
C VAL A 398 6.60 4.76 -9.13
N PHE A 399 6.34 5.89 -8.46
CA PHE A 399 5.28 6.83 -8.88
C PHE A 399 5.53 7.38 -10.29
N GLN A 400 6.76 7.78 -10.60
CA GLN A 400 7.13 8.30 -11.92
C GLN A 400 6.94 7.25 -13.03
N GLN A 401 7.48 6.06 -12.84
CA GLN A 401 7.40 4.97 -13.81
C GLN A 401 5.96 4.49 -14.03
N THR A 402 5.19 4.42 -12.94
CA THR A 402 3.77 4.03 -13.01
C THR A 402 2.93 5.07 -13.74
N ALA A 403 3.14 6.35 -13.49
CA ALA A 403 2.42 7.41 -14.20
C ALA A 403 2.76 7.43 -15.69
N ALA A 404 4.01 7.20 -16.04
CA ALA A 404 4.43 7.05 -17.43
C ALA A 404 3.83 5.81 -18.11
N ALA A 405 3.60 4.73 -17.38
CA ALA A 405 2.96 3.52 -17.90
C ALA A 405 1.44 3.67 -18.10
N CYS A 406 0.79 4.60 -17.39
CA CYS A 406 -0.63 4.87 -17.46
C CYS A 406 -0.95 6.31 -17.93
N PRO A 407 -0.44 6.76 -19.10
CA PRO A 407 -0.61 8.16 -19.54
C PRO A 407 -2.04 8.49 -19.97
N GLY A 408 -2.91 7.48 -20.06
CA GLY A 408 -4.28 7.53 -20.56
C GLY A 408 -4.36 7.24 -22.07
N SER A 409 -5.40 6.55 -22.45
CA SER A 409 -5.82 6.33 -23.84
C SER A 409 -6.94 7.29 -24.19
#